data_3ecf44a3c9bf0da2123cf839302ba99d
#
_entry.id   3ecf44a3c9bf0da2123cf839302ba99d
#
_cell.length_a   1.000
_cell.length_b   1.000
_cell.length_c   1.000
_cell.angle_alpha   90.00
_cell.angle_beta   90.00
_cell.angle_gamma   90.00
#
_symmetry.space_group_name_H-M   'P 1'
#
loop_
_entity.id
_entity.type
_entity.pdbx_description
1 polymer ?
#
loop_
_entity_poly.entity_id
_entity_poly.type
_entity_poly.pdbx_seq_one_letter_code
_entity_poly.pdbx_strand_id
1 'polypeptide(L)'
;LRGQMYAVGFLGVMAGLGLVESWWALLALPACLLVGFAFASIGFLATTYMRGFADMDMVNTVVLPLSLFSATVFPVSAYGDLAWLVQVSPLYHGVALVRAANAGVWSASLVLHALVLLVVALVSLLAATRRVDLLLRK
;
A
#
# COMPACT_ATOMS: atom_id res chain seq x y z
N LEU A 1 2.16 13.17 4.34
CA LEU A 1 2.50 13.71 5.67
C LEU A 1 1.60 13.16 6.78
N ARG A 2 0.27 13.27 6.71
CA ARG A 2 -0.65 12.77 7.75
C ARG A 2 -0.47 11.27 8.03
N GLY A 3 -0.38 10.44 7.00
CA GLY A 3 -0.18 8.99 7.15
C GLY A 3 1.12 8.64 7.87
N GLN A 4 2.20 9.43 7.67
CA GLN A 4 3.46 9.21 8.38
C GLN A 4 3.37 9.59 9.87
N MET A 5 2.61 10.62 10.22
CA MET A 5 2.37 10.95 11.63
C MET A 5 1.66 9.80 12.35
N TYR A 6 0.67 9.17 11.70
CA TYR A 6 0.01 7.98 12.25
C TYR A 6 0.95 6.78 12.35
N ALA A 7 1.81 6.55 11.33
CA ALA A 7 2.78 5.47 11.35
C ALA A 7 3.81 5.64 12.48
N VAL A 8 4.32 6.86 12.69
CA VAL A 8 5.24 7.17 13.80
C VAL A 8 4.54 6.99 15.14
N GLY A 9 3.32 7.51 15.30
CA GLY A 9 2.53 7.35 16.52
C GLY A 9 2.26 5.87 16.84
N PHE A 10 1.88 5.09 15.84
CA PHE A 10 1.62 3.66 16.00
C PHE A 10 2.88 2.88 16.37
N LEU A 11 4.03 3.15 15.71
CA LEU A 11 5.32 2.57 16.10
C LEU A 11 5.73 2.96 17.51
N GLY A 12 5.49 4.20 17.93
CA GLY A 12 5.75 4.64 19.29
C GLY A 12 4.95 3.86 20.33
N VAL A 13 3.67 3.63 20.07
CA VAL A 13 2.80 2.81 20.93
C VAL A 13 3.29 1.35 20.96
N MET A 14 3.62 0.76 19.81
CA MET A 14 4.15 -0.61 19.74
C MET A 14 5.47 -0.72 20.52
N ALA A 15 6.35 0.26 20.40
CA ALA A 15 7.60 0.28 21.15
C ALA A 15 7.36 0.39 22.66
N GLY A 16 6.41 1.22 23.09
CA GLY A 16 6.02 1.37 24.49
C GLY A 16 5.41 0.09 25.09
N LEU A 17 4.75 -0.72 24.28
CA LEU A 17 4.18 -2.01 24.66
C LEU A 17 5.18 -3.19 24.55
N GLY A 18 6.43 -2.92 24.14
CA GLY A 18 7.44 -3.96 23.97
C GLY A 18 7.20 -4.90 22.78
N LEU A 19 6.36 -4.48 21.82
CA LEU A 19 6.00 -5.26 20.63
C LEU A 19 6.98 -5.04 19.46
N VAL A 20 7.97 -4.17 19.63
CA VAL A 20 9.02 -3.93 18.63
C VAL A 20 10.15 -4.89 18.89
N GLU A 21 10.30 -5.90 18.02
CA GLU A 21 11.30 -6.96 18.18
C GLU A 21 12.72 -6.50 17.83
N SER A 22 12.87 -5.42 17.06
CA SER A 22 14.17 -5.00 16.55
C SER A 22 14.21 -3.50 16.23
N TRP A 23 15.41 -2.91 16.32
CA TRP A 23 15.71 -1.56 15.81
C TRP A 23 15.40 -1.41 14.31
N TRP A 24 15.34 -2.49 13.57
CA TRP A 24 14.93 -2.54 12.18
C TRP A 24 13.49 -2.11 11.95
N ALA A 25 12.66 -2.06 12.99
CA ALA A 25 11.31 -1.51 12.93
C ALA A 25 11.28 -0.04 12.44
N LEU A 26 12.36 0.71 12.60
CA LEU A 26 12.49 2.06 12.02
C LEU A 26 12.43 2.04 10.49
N LEU A 27 12.82 0.94 9.84
CA LEU A 27 12.66 0.77 8.39
C LEU A 27 11.20 0.57 7.95
N ALA A 28 10.30 0.30 8.87
CA ALA A 28 8.89 0.34 8.57
C ALA A 28 8.43 1.76 8.16
N LEU A 29 9.09 2.83 8.62
CA LEU A 29 8.76 4.20 8.23
C LEU A 29 8.96 4.47 6.72
N PRO A 30 10.15 4.21 6.13
CA PRO A 30 10.31 4.33 4.67
C PRO A 30 9.45 3.32 3.90
N ALA A 31 9.20 2.13 4.44
CA ALA A 31 8.26 1.19 3.85
C ALA A 31 6.83 1.76 3.80
N CYS A 32 6.35 2.36 4.89
CA CYS A 32 5.05 3.05 4.93
C CYS A 32 5.00 4.25 3.97
N LEU A 33 6.12 4.98 3.78
CA LEU A 33 6.20 6.05 2.78
C LEU A 33 5.99 5.50 1.37
N LEU A 34 6.67 4.42 1.03
CA LEU A 34 6.56 3.79 -0.29
C LEU A 34 5.13 3.26 -0.54
N VAL A 35 4.53 2.59 0.45
CA VAL A 35 3.14 2.14 0.39
C VAL A 35 2.20 3.32 0.21
N GLY A 36 2.35 4.36 1.02
CA GLY A 36 1.54 5.58 0.94
C GLY A 36 1.68 6.27 -0.42
N PHE A 37 2.89 6.32 -0.99
CA PHE A 37 3.14 6.88 -2.31
C PHE A 37 2.48 6.05 -3.42
N ALA A 38 2.56 4.72 -3.36
CA ALA A 38 1.91 3.83 -4.32
C ALA A 38 0.39 4.02 -4.32
N PHE A 39 -0.23 4.02 -3.12
CA PHE A 39 -1.68 4.22 -3.01
C PHE A 39 -2.13 5.63 -3.35
N ALA A 40 -1.34 6.65 -3.03
CA ALA A 40 -1.62 8.03 -3.45
C ALA A 40 -1.60 8.16 -4.98
N SER A 41 -0.67 7.49 -5.66
CA SER A 41 -0.56 7.48 -7.12
C SER A 41 -1.76 6.76 -7.77
N ILE A 42 -2.19 5.62 -7.21
CA ILE A 42 -3.40 4.91 -7.63
C ILE A 42 -4.64 5.78 -7.40
N GLY A 43 -4.76 6.40 -6.23
CA GLY A 43 -5.85 7.32 -5.91
C GLY A 43 -5.90 8.52 -6.85
N PHE A 44 -4.74 9.12 -7.16
CA PHE A 44 -4.65 10.20 -8.13
C PHE A 44 -5.10 9.76 -9.52
N LEU A 45 -4.67 8.57 -9.97
CA LEU A 45 -5.16 8.00 -11.23
C LEU A 45 -6.70 7.82 -11.20
N ALA A 46 -7.22 7.25 -10.12
CA ALA A 46 -8.66 7.03 -9.97
C ALA A 46 -9.46 8.35 -10.05
N THR A 47 -8.98 9.43 -9.41
CA THR A 47 -9.65 10.74 -9.47
C THR A 47 -9.74 11.30 -10.88
N THR A 48 -8.82 10.97 -11.79
CA THR A 48 -8.89 11.42 -13.19
C THR A 48 -10.05 10.79 -13.97
N TYR A 49 -10.67 9.72 -13.46
CA TYR A 49 -11.83 9.03 -14.04
C TYR A 49 -13.14 9.44 -13.38
N MET A 50 -13.08 10.04 -12.20
CA MET A 50 -14.28 10.46 -11.47
C MET A 50 -14.94 11.66 -12.14
N ARG A 51 -16.28 11.60 -12.27
CA ARG A 51 -17.11 12.67 -12.83
C ARG A 51 -17.92 13.41 -11.75
N GLY A 52 -18.03 12.83 -10.55
CA GLY A 52 -18.78 13.40 -9.46
C GLY A 52 -18.56 12.68 -8.13
N PHE A 53 -19.21 13.19 -7.08
CA PHE A 53 -19.08 12.63 -5.72
C PHE A 53 -19.59 11.19 -5.59
N ALA A 54 -20.55 10.78 -6.42
CA ALA A 54 -21.05 9.40 -6.42
C ALA A 54 -19.98 8.37 -6.80
N ASP A 55 -18.98 8.78 -7.60
CA ASP A 55 -17.89 7.89 -8.01
C ASP A 55 -16.91 7.61 -6.84
N MET A 56 -16.89 8.44 -5.80
CA MET A 56 -16.12 8.17 -4.58
C MET A 56 -16.64 6.94 -3.83
N ASP A 57 -17.95 6.69 -3.84
CA ASP A 57 -18.54 5.50 -3.21
C ASP A 57 -18.13 4.23 -3.94
N MET A 58 -17.95 4.28 -5.26
CA MET A 58 -17.41 3.15 -6.04
C MET A 58 -15.97 2.83 -5.61
N VAL A 59 -15.14 3.84 -5.38
CA VAL A 59 -13.76 3.62 -4.91
C VAL A 59 -13.76 2.97 -3.53
N ASN A 60 -14.57 3.46 -2.60
CA ASN A 60 -14.72 2.87 -1.28
C ASN A 60 -15.21 1.42 -1.34
N THR A 61 -16.16 1.13 -2.24
CA THR A 61 -16.67 -0.23 -2.48
C THR A 61 -15.59 -1.20 -2.96
N VAL A 62 -14.60 -0.71 -3.71
CA VAL A 62 -13.46 -1.52 -4.17
C VAL A 62 -12.38 -1.64 -3.09
N VAL A 63 -12.11 -0.56 -2.35
CA VAL A 63 -11.06 -0.51 -1.33
C VAL A 63 -11.38 -1.42 -0.14
N LEU A 64 -12.66 -1.52 0.26
CA LEU A 64 -13.08 -2.37 1.39
C LEU A 64 -12.74 -3.86 1.17
N PRO A 65 -13.20 -4.54 0.09
CA PRO A 65 -12.81 -5.92 -0.15
C PRO A 65 -11.31 -6.06 -0.40
N LEU A 66 -10.66 -5.10 -1.08
CA LEU A 66 -9.22 -5.13 -1.29
C LEU A 66 -8.47 -5.17 0.05
N SER A 67 -8.93 -4.43 1.06
CA SER A 67 -8.35 -4.42 2.39
C SER A 67 -8.53 -5.75 3.11
N LEU A 68 -9.68 -6.39 2.97
CA LEU A 68 -9.97 -7.71 3.55
C LEU A 68 -9.12 -8.81 2.89
N PHE A 69 -9.00 -8.76 1.56
CA PHE A 69 -8.28 -9.75 0.75
C PHE A 69 -6.76 -9.52 0.61
N SER A 70 -6.17 -8.60 1.36
CA SER A 70 -4.75 -8.24 1.27
C SER A 70 -3.85 -8.94 2.29
N ALA A 71 -4.30 -10.01 2.93
CA ALA A 71 -3.63 -10.66 4.04
C ALA A 71 -3.38 -9.74 5.26
N THR A 72 -4.15 -8.66 5.37
CA THR A 72 -4.08 -7.76 6.53
C THR A 72 -4.76 -8.40 7.75
N VAL A 73 -5.93 -8.99 7.54
CA VAL A 73 -6.76 -9.60 8.60
C VAL A 73 -6.57 -11.10 8.65
N PHE A 74 -6.49 -11.77 7.50
CA PHE A 74 -6.34 -13.22 7.39
C PHE A 74 -4.97 -13.59 6.79
N PRO A 75 -4.33 -14.68 7.26
CA PRO A 75 -3.10 -15.17 6.65
C PRO A 75 -3.38 -15.69 5.23
N VAL A 76 -2.35 -15.62 4.35
CA VAL A 76 -2.48 -16.05 2.93
C VAL A 76 -2.95 -17.50 2.82
N SER A 77 -2.57 -18.36 3.77
CA SER A 77 -2.98 -19.76 3.83
C SER A 77 -4.50 -19.96 3.97
N ALA A 78 -5.23 -18.97 4.47
CA ALA A 78 -6.68 -19.05 4.62
C ALA A 78 -7.43 -18.90 3.29
N TYR A 79 -6.76 -18.39 2.23
CA TYR A 79 -7.38 -18.12 0.93
C TYR A 79 -7.34 -19.33 -0.04
N GLY A 80 -6.65 -20.42 0.30
CA GLY A 80 -6.55 -21.61 -0.53
C GLY A 80 -6.17 -21.30 -1.99
N ASP A 81 -7.00 -21.72 -2.95
CA ASP A 81 -6.77 -21.50 -4.38
C ASP A 81 -6.83 -20.02 -4.82
N LEU A 82 -7.38 -19.13 -4.00
CA LEU A 82 -7.43 -17.69 -4.25
C LEU A 82 -6.19 -16.93 -3.78
N ALA A 83 -5.18 -17.61 -3.21
CA ALA A 83 -3.96 -16.99 -2.70
C ALA A 83 -3.21 -16.19 -3.77
N TRP A 84 -3.25 -16.60 -5.03
CA TRP A 84 -2.64 -15.88 -6.14
C TRP A 84 -3.26 -14.47 -6.35
N LEU A 85 -4.59 -14.36 -6.17
CA LEU A 85 -5.30 -13.08 -6.32
C LEU A 85 -4.88 -12.09 -5.23
N VAL A 86 -4.69 -12.59 -4.00
CA VAL A 86 -4.18 -11.81 -2.88
C VAL A 86 -2.77 -11.31 -3.17
N GLN A 87 -1.90 -12.17 -3.74
CA GLN A 87 -0.51 -11.83 -4.06
C GLN A 87 -0.37 -10.79 -5.18
N VAL A 88 -1.33 -10.68 -6.07
CA VAL A 88 -1.35 -9.62 -7.10
C VAL A 88 -1.70 -8.25 -6.52
N SER A 89 -2.36 -8.21 -5.35
CA SER A 89 -2.75 -6.97 -4.71
C SER A 89 -1.53 -6.13 -4.27
N PRO A 90 -1.45 -4.84 -4.65
CA PRO A 90 -0.38 -3.96 -4.16
C PRO A 90 -0.40 -3.80 -2.64
N LEU A 91 -1.56 -3.98 -2.01
CA LEU A 91 -1.69 -3.91 -0.56
C LEU A 91 -1.01 -5.11 0.13
N TYR A 92 -1.07 -6.30 -0.46
CA TYR A 92 -0.33 -7.47 0.02
C TYR A 92 1.18 -7.20 0.09
N HIS A 93 1.76 -6.64 -0.98
CA HIS A 93 3.17 -6.27 -1.01
C HIS A 93 3.52 -5.23 0.05
N GLY A 94 2.64 -4.25 0.27
CA GLY A 94 2.79 -3.26 1.33
C GLY A 94 2.81 -3.88 2.72
N VAL A 95 1.86 -4.75 3.02
CA VAL A 95 1.76 -5.44 4.32
C VAL A 95 2.98 -6.34 4.53
N ALA A 96 3.39 -7.11 3.52
CA ALA A 96 4.57 -7.98 3.59
C ALA A 96 5.84 -7.17 3.88
N LEU A 97 6.01 -6.03 3.22
CA LEU A 97 7.16 -5.14 3.40
C LEU A 97 7.24 -4.59 4.82
N VAL A 98 6.12 -4.07 5.34
CA VAL A 98 6.06 -3.48 6.69
C VAL A 98 6.27 -4.56 7.76
N ARG A 99 5.67 -5.75 7.61
CA ARG A 99 5.85 -6.86 8.55
C ARG A 99 7.30 -7.33 8.61
N ALA A 100 7.94 -7.50 7.44
CA ALA A 100 9.32 -7.93 7.39
C ALA A 100 10.28 -6.88 7.96
N ALA A 101 10.01 -5.59 7.72
CA ALA A 101 10.77 -4.50 8.32
C ALA A 101 10.66 -4.51 9.85
N ASN A 102 9.46 -4.74 10.40
CA ASN A 102 9.25 -4.81 11.85
C ASN A 102 9.94 -6.03 12.47
N ALA A 103 9.89 -7.18 11.81
CA ALA A 103 10.54 -8.41 12.28
C ALA A 103 12.07 -8.42 12.07
N GLY A 104 12.63 -7.43 11.36
CA GLY A 104 14.06 -7.38 11.05
C GLY A 104 14.54 -8.48 10.10
N VAL A 105 13.62 -9.12 9.38
CA VAL A 105 13.93 -10.20 8.43
C VAL A 105 14.28 -9.63 7.06
N TRP A 106 15.54 -9.77 6.68
CA TRP A 106 16.05 -9.37 5.38
C TRP A 106 16.03 -10.53 4.40
N SER A 107 15.29 -10.39 3.32
CA SER A 107 15.25 -11.39 2.26
C SER A 107 15.14 -10.71 0.88
N ALA A 108 15.54 -11.42 -0.17
CA ALA A 108 15.39 -10.94 -1.54
C ALA A 108 13.93 -10.61 -1.89
N SER A 109 12.96 -11.25 -1.22
CA SER A 109 11.54 -10.95 -1.40
C SER A 109 11.15 -9.53 -0.96
N LEU A 110 11.85 -8.93 0.03
CA LEU A 110 11.64 -7.53 0.41
C LEU A 110 11.91 -6.56 -0.74
N VAL A 111 13.01 -6.78 -1.45
CA VAL A 111 13.37 -5.97 -2.63
C VAL A 111 12.29 -6.14 -3.70
N LEU A 112 11.81 -7.36 -3.91
CA LEU A 112 10.74 -7.63 -4.86
C LEU A 112 9.45 -6.88 -4.48
N HIS A 113 9.03 -6.93 -3.22
CA HIS A 113 7.84 -6.21 -2.76
C HIS A 113 7.98 -4.70 -2.92
N ALA A 114 9.15 -4.15 -2.60
CA ALA A 114 9.44 -2.72 -2.78
C ALA A 114 9.44 -2.33 -4.27
N LEU A 115 10.02 -3.15 -5.15
CA LEU A 115 10.02 -2.93 -6.59
C LEU A 115 8.61 -2.96 -7.18
N VAL A 116 7.79 -3.92 -6.79
CA VAL A 116 6.38 -4.00 -7.24
C VAL A 116 5.63 -2.72 -6.87
N LEU A 117 5.75 -2.27 -5.62
CA LEU A 117 5.11 -1.03 -5.18
C LEU A 117 5.62 0.20 -5.94
N LEU A 118 6.93 0.28 -6.20
CA LEU A 118 7.52 1.36 -6.97
C LEU A 118 7.01 1.38 -8.41
N VAL A 119 6.97 0.21 -9.06
CA VAL A 119 6.45 0.08 -10.43
C VAL A 119 4.98 0.48 -10.48
N VAL A 120 4.16 0.00 -9.55
CA VAL A 120 2.74 0.38 -9.46
C VAL A 120 2.59 1.89 -9.28
N ALA A 121 3.39 2.51 -8.40
CA ALA A 121 3.38 3.95 -8.18
C ALA A 121 3.73 4.73 -9.45
N LEU A 122 4.82 4.35 -10.12
CA LEU A 122 5.29 5.03 -11.34
C LEU A 122 4.31 4.87 -12.49
N VAL A 123 3.80 3.66 -12.73
CA VAL A 123 2.82 3.39 -13.80
C VAL A 123 1.54 4.19 -13.56
N SER A 124 1.02 4.17 -12.32
CA SER A 124 -0.18 4.92 -11.96
C SER A 124 0.01 6.43 -12.12
N LEU A 125 1.16 6.95 -11.71
CA LEU A 125 1.48 8.37 -11.83
C LEU A 125 1.62 8.80 -13.29
N LEU A 126 2.35 8.03 -14.11
CA LEU A 126 2.51 8.30 -15.54
C LEU A 126 1.17 8.23 -16.29
N ALA A 127 0.32 7.26 -15.95
CA ALA A 127 -1.01 7.16 -16.53
C ALA A 127 -1.89 8.36 -16.13
N ALA A 128 -1.83 8.79 -14.86
CA ALA A 128 -2.58 9.93 -14.36
C ALA A 128 -2.14 11.24 -15.04
N THR A 129 -0.83 11.49 -15.13
CA THR A 129 -0.31 12.72 -15.78
C THR A 129 -0.69 12.79 -17.26
N ARG A 130 -0.53 11.69 -18.01
CA ARG A 130 -0.96 11.63 -19.42
C ARG A 130 -2.46 11.92 -19.59
N ARG A 131 -3.27 11.40 -18.67
CA ARG A 131 -4.71 11.60 -18.73
C ARG A 131 -5.09 13.05 -18.40
N VAL A 132 -4.45 13.66 -17.41
CA VAL A 132 -4.63 15.08 -17.07
C VAL A 132 -4.26 15.97 -18.28
N ASP A 133 -3.12 15.69 -18.92
CA ASP A 133 -2.71 16.41 -20.14
C ASP A 133 -3.77 16.33 -21.26
N LEU A 134 -4.38 15.16 -21.45
CA LEU A 134 -5.45 14.97 -22.43
C LEU A 134 -6.74 15.73 -22.06
N LEU A 135 -7.03 15.86 -20.76
CA LEU A 135 -8.20 16.62 -20.28
C LEU A 135 -8.00 18.13 -20.41
N LEU A 136 -6.78 18.61 -20.22
CA LEU A 136 -6.45 20.05 -20.31
C LEU A 136 -6.30 20.56 -21.74
N ARG A 137 -6.07 19.67 -22.71
CA ARG A 137 -5.94 20.03 -24.14
C ARG A 137 -7.28 20.07 -24.88
N LYS A 138 -8.39 19.77 -24.21
CA LYS A 138 -9.75 19.93 -24.73
C LYS A 138 -10.34 21.25 -24.29
#